data_194fd1ca488c4f0c8d9be523f7872e15
#
_entry.id   194fd1ca488c4f0c8d9be523f7872e15
#
_cell.length_a   1.000
_cell.length_b   1.000
_cell.length_c   1.000
_cell.angle_alpha   90.00
_cell.angle_beta   90.00
_cell.angle_gamma   90.00
#
_symmetry.space_group_name_H-M   'P 1'
#
loop_
_entity.id
_entity.type
_entity.pdbx_description
1 polymer ?
#
loop_
_entity_poly.entity_id
_entity_poly.type
_entity_poly.pdbx_seq_one_letter_code
_entity_poly.pdbx_strand_id
1 'polypeptide(L)'
;MTKRSVRPARVSDLNAIAALAQESFTEIFDACALPIDHPLRGHVLGSTRQLWERTLSTQGKNADSGHTFLALEGESPVGLISTVAAPTQFLEIGQAKEIPAGVEVTTLYVHRSFRRSGHGSRLLAAIVDTLQPASLRMWLAPEDTLMLRFLQGSGFLPAGLKRSFMFDEALQVRRDEHLWWALRS
;
A
#
# COMPACT_ATOMS: atom_id res chain seq x y z
N MET A 1 18.59 -4.11 22.06
CA MET A 1 18.02 -3.87 20.69
C MET A 1 16.54 -4.19 20.75
N THR A 2 15.68 -3.27 20.31
CA THR A 2 14.23 -3.50 20.27
C THR A 2 13.92 -4.59 19.23
N LYS A 3 13.07 -5.54 19.57
CA LYS A 3 12.68 -6.64 18.67
C LYS A 3 11.80 -6.09 17.54
N ARG A 4 12.17 -6.35 16.29
CA ARG A 4 11.40 -6.01 15.10
C ARG A 4 10.70 -7.24 14.58
N SER A 5 9.40 -7.14 14.37
CA SER A 5 8.59 -8.26 13.88
C SER A 5 7.48 -7.78 12.92
N VAL A 6 6.91 -8.74 12.20
CA VAL A 6 5.70 -8.54 11.39
C VAL A 6 4.71 -9.64 11.77
N ARG A 7 3.45 -9.29 11.84
CA ARG A 7 2.36 -10.24 12.08
C ARG A 7 1.10 -9.84 11.33
N PRO A 8 0.19 -10.80 11.08
CA PRO A 8 -1.15 -10.46 10.60
C PRO A 8 -1.84 -9.46 11.54
N ALA A 9 -2.56 -8.52 10.95
CA ALA A 9 -3.38 -7.56 11.69
C ALA A 9 -4.61 -8.26 12.29
N ARG A 10 -5.07 -7.73 13.42
CA ARG A 10 -6.25 -8.20 14.15
C ARG A 10 -7.26 -7.05 14.28
N VAL A 11 -8.51 -7.36 14.56
CA VAL A 11 -9.53 -6.33 14.81
C VAL A 11 -9.14 -5.42 15.99
N SER A 12 -8.44 -5.95 16.99
CA SER A 12 -7.91 -5.17 18.11
C SER A 12 -6.87 -4.11 17.71
N ASP A 13 -6.27 -4.23 16.52
CA ASP A 13 -5.28 -3.27 16.00
C ASP A 13 -5.91 -2.08 15.29
N LEU A 14 -7.23 -2.04 15.16
CA LEU A 14 -7.98 -1.04 14.36
C LEU A 14 -7.53 0.39 14.63
N ASN A 15 -7.34 0.77 15.90
CA ASN A 15 -6.93 2.14 16.24
C ASN A 15 -5.54 2.48 15.69
N ALA A 16 -4.59 1.57 15.83
CA ALA A 16 -3.22 1.77 15.33
C ALA A 16 -3.18 1.80 13.79
N ILE A 17 -3.93 0.90 13.16
CA ILE A 17 -4.04 0.85 11.69
C ILE A 17 -4.68 2.13 11.15
N ALA A 18 -5.78 2.58 11.76
CA ALA A 18 -6.44 3.81 11.33
C ALA A 18 -5.50 5.03 11.47
N ALA A 19 -4.73 5.12 12.56
CA ALA A 19 -3.75 6.19 12.74
C ALA A 19 -2.66 6.18 11.65
N LEU A 20 -2.03 5.02 11.41
CA LEU A 20 -1.00 4.87 10.37
C LEU A 20 -1.57 5.17 8.96
N ALA A 21 -2.80 4.75 8.69
CA ALA A 21 -3.45 5.01 7.42
C ALA A 21 -3.80 6.50 7.24
N GLN A 22 -4.24 7.19 8.29
CA GLN A 22 -4.47 8.64 8.26
C GLN A 22 -3.18 9.41 8.00
N GLU A 23 -2.06 9.01 8.62
CA GLU A 23 -0.74 9.58 8.33
C GLU A 23 -0.35 9.37 6.86
N SER A 24 -0.56 8.15 6.33
CA SER A 24 -0.30 7.84 4.92
C SER A 24 -1.12 8.70 3.97
N PHE A 25 -2.43 8.85 4.21
CA PHE A 25 -3.28 9.73 3.40
C PHE A 25 -2.86 11.20 3.51
N THR A 26 -2.48 11.66 4.71
CA THR A 26 -1.98 13.02 4.91
C THR A 26 -0.73 13.27 4.06
N GLU A 27 0.25 12.36 4.07
CA GLU A 27 1.44 12.48 3.22
C GLU A 27 1.09 12.49 1.71
N ILE A 28 0.10 11.68 1.27
CA ILE A 28 -0.38 11.69 -0.12
C ILE A 28 -1.00 13.05 -0.49
N PHE A 29 -1.88 13.58 0.36
CA PHE A 29 -2.53 14.87 0.11
C PHE A 29 -1.54 16.03 0.10
N ASP A 30 -0.55 16.00 1.00
CA ASP A 30 0.52 16.99 1.05
C ASP A 30 1.38 16.94 -0.21
N ALA A 31 1.73 15.73 -0.66
CA ALA A 31 2.49 15.54 -1.92
C ALA A 31 1.73 16.02 -3.16
N CYS A 32 0.39 15.96 -3.15
CA CYS A 32 -0.46 16.48 -4.22
C CYS A 32 -0.79 17.98 -4.06
N ALA A 33 -0.26 18.64 -3.04
CA ALA A 33 -0.57 20.03 -2.69
C ALA A 33 -2.08 20.30 -2.51
N LEU A 34 -2.84 19.28 -2.06
CA LEU A 34 -4.25 19.48 -1.73
C LEU A 34 -4.36 20.34 -0.46
N PRO A 35 -5.14 21.45 -0.44
CA PRO A 35 -5.25 22.34 0.71
C PRO A 35 -5.64 21.62 2.00
N ILE A 36 -5.11 22.08 3.15
CA ILE A 36 -5.30 21.41 4.44
C ILE A 36 -6.77 21.39 4.89
N ASP A 37 -7.52 22.42 4.52
CA ASP A 37 -8.94 22.59 4.80
C ASP A 37 -9.86 22.03 3.70
N HIS A 38 -9.29 21.37 2.70
CA HIS A 38 -10.06 20.82 1.60
C HIS A 38 -11.05 19.74 2.10
N PRO A 39 -12.34 19.78 1.68
CA PRO A 39 -13.38 18.86 2.17
C PRO A 39 -13.04 17.37 1.98
N LEU A 40 -12.36 17.03 0.88
CA LEU A 40 -11.92 15.66 0.60
C LEU A 40 -10.99 15.12 1.69
N ARG A 41 -10.05 15.94 2.20
CA ARG A 41 -9.18 15.53 3.32
C ARG A 41 -10.01 15.14 4.54
N GLY A 42 -10.92 16.01 4.97
CA GLY A 42 -11.79 15.76 6.11
C GLY A 42 -12.63 14.49 5.93
N HIS A 43 -13.19 14.30 4.74
CA HIS A 43 -13.99 13.12 4.41
C HIS A 43 -13.16 11.82 4.46
N VAL A 44 -12.01 11.78 3.79
CA VAL A 44 -11.16 10.58 3.73
C VAL A 44 -10.59 10.26 5.11
N LEU A 45 -10.03 11.24 5.81
CA LEU A 45 -9.46 11.03 7.14
C LEU A 45 -10.53 10.60 8.16
N GLY A 46 -11.73 11.21 8.09
CA GLY A 46 -12.86 10.86 8.96
C GLY A 46 -13.42 9.47 8.69
N SER A 47 -13.41 8.99 7.45
CA SER A 47 -13.92 7.66 7.08
C SER A 47 -12.89 6.52 7.22
N THR A 48 -11.62 6.85 7.43
CA THR A 48 -10.51 5.87 7.45
C THR A 48 -10.75 4.75 8.47
N ARG A 49 -11.21 5.07 9.69
CA ARG A 49 -11.48 4.07 10.71
C ARG A 49 -12.56 3.07 10.27
N GLN A 50 -13.67 3.56 9.70
CA GLN A 50 -14.77 2.70 9.24
C GLN A 50 -14.33 1.81 8.07
N LEU A 51 -13.51 2.34 7.17
CA LEU A 51 -12.93 1.57 6.07
C LEU A 51 -12.10 0.38 6.62
N TRP A 52 -11.19 0.65 7.55
CA TRP A 52 -10.34 -0.39 8.12
C TRP A 52 -11.08 -1.39 8.99
N GLU A 53 -12.14 -0.98 9.69
CA GLU A 53 -13.01 -1.89 10.42
C GLU A 53 -13.65 -2.92 9.47
N ARG A 54 -14.16 -2.48 8.33
CA ARG A 54 -14.70 -3.36 7.28
C ARG A 54 -13.61 -4.27 6.71
N THR A 55 -12.45 -3.73 6.36
CA THR A 55 -11.32 -4.48 5.81
C THR A 55 -10.89 -5.61 6.76
N LEU A 56 -10.69 -5.32 8.04
CA LEU A 56 -10.28 -6.30 9.03
C LEU A 56 -11.37 -7.34 9.32
N SER A 57 -12.64 -6.94 9.26
CA SER A 57 -13.76 -7.87 9.50
C SER A 57 -13.95 -8.89 8.38
N THR A 58 -13.48 -8.58 7.17
CA THR A 58 -13.59 -9.47 5.99
C THR A 58 -12.30 -10.22 5.68
N GLN A 59 -11.19 -9.83 6.29
CA GLN A 59 -9.87 -10.40 6.04
C GLN A 59 -9.86 -11.94 6.20
N GLY A 60 -9.34 -12.64 5.20
CA GLY A 60 -9.17 -14.10 5.22
C GLY A 60 -10.45 -14.92 5.16
N LYS A 61 -11.62 -14.30 4.96
CA LYS A 61 -12.91 -15.03 4.88
C LYS A 61 -13.15 -15.70 3.53
N ASN A 62 -12.62 -15.13 2.47
CA ASN A 62 -12.75 -15.62 1.09
C ASN A 62 -11.38 -15.58 0.40
N ALA A 63 -11.22 -16.33 -0.69
CA ALA A 63 -10.01 -16.33 -1.51
C ALA A 63 -9.64 -14.92 -2.04
N ASP A 64 -10.65 -14.09 -2.29
CA ASP A 64 -10.49 -12.71 -2.78
C ASP A 64 -10.37 -11.68 -1.65
N SER A 65 -10.51 -12.10 -0.39
CA SER A 65 -10.39 -11.17 0.73
C SER A 65 -8.94 -10.71 0.89
N GLY A 66 -8.79 -9.40 1.13
CA GLY A 66 -7.47 -8.81 1.34
C GLY A 66 -6.79 -9.30 2.61
N HIS A 67 -5.50 -9.10 2.68
CA HIS A 67 -4.68 -9.42 3.84
C HIS A 67 -3.94 -8.19 4.33
N THR A 68 -3.92 -7.99 5.63
CA THR A 68 -3.24 -6.86 6.27
C THR A 68 -2.23 -7.38 7.29
N PHE A 69 -1.01 -6.84 7.26
CA PHE A 69 0.04 -7.13 8.22
C PHE A 69 0.54 -5.84 8.86
N LEU A 70 0.99 -5.95 10.10
CA LEU A 70 1.62 -4.87 10.86
C LEU A 70 3.09 -5.14 11.09
N ALA A 71 3.91 -4.12 10.86
CA ALA A 71 5.29 -4.07 11.35
C ALA A 71 5.31 -3.48 12.76
N LEU A 72 6.08 -4.11 13.63
CA LEU A 72 6.20 -3.76 15.03
C LEU A 72 7.65 -3.43 15.39
N GLU A 73 7.85 -2.37 16.15
CA GLU A 73 9.09 -2.09 16.91
C GLU A 73 8.78 -2.36 18.39
N GLY A 74 9.25 -3.51 18.93
CA GLY A 74 8.73 -4.03 20.19
C GLY A 74 7.26 -4.42 20.08
N GLU A 75 6.39 -3.76 20.84
CA GLU A 75 4.93 -3.93 20.79
C GLU A 75 4.21 -2.84 19.99
N SER A 76 4.94 -1.78 19.60
CA SER A 76 4.37 -0.63 18.94
C SER A 76 4.20 -0.86 17.45
N PRO A 77 2.99 -0.76 16.87
CA PRO A 77 2.77 -0.76 15.42
C PRO A 77 3.41 0.49 14.79
N VAL A 78 4.30 0.27 13.83
CA VAL A 78 5.07 1.33 13.16
C VAL A 78 4.95 1.32 11.64
N GLY A 79 4.20 0.36 11.10
CA GLY A 79 3.92 0.28 9.66
C GLY A 79 2.87 -0.77 9.35
N LEU A 80 2.31 -0.68 8.18
CA LEU A 80 1.31 -1.63 7.69
C LEU A 80 1.49 -1.91 6.20
N ILE A 81 1.06 -3.08 5.78
CA ILE A 81 0.84 -3.45 4.39
C ILE A 81 -0.55 -4.06 4.27
N SER A 82 -1.29 -3.70 3.22
CA SER A 82 -2.57 -4.31 2.89
C SER A 82 -2.60 -4.69 1.43
N THR A 83 -3.22 -5.82 1.12
CA THR A 83 -3.32 -6.36 -0.23
C THR A 83 -4.75 -6.74 -0.55
N VAL A 84 -5.04 -6.80 -1.84
CA VAL A 84 -6.25 -7.40 -2.39
C VAL A 84 -5.86 -8.42 -3.48
N ALA A 85 -6.74 -9.35 -3.80
CA ALA A 85 -6.55 -10.23 -4.94
C ALA A 85 -6.51 -9.39 -6.24
N ALA A 86 -5.64 -9.78 -7.16
CA ALA A 86 -5.49 -9.10 -8.44
C ALA A 86 -5.57 -10.10 -9.58
N PRO A 87 -6.54 -9.98 -10.51
CA PRO A 87 -6.69 -10.87 -11.66
C PRO A 87 -5.53 -10.70 -12.63
N THR A 88 -5.39 -11.62 -13.59
CA THR A 88 -4.44 -11.46 -14.69
C THR A 88 -4.66 -10.11 -15.40
N GLN A 89 -3.57 -9.39 -15.61
CA GLN A 89 -3.58 -8.09 -16.30
C GLN A 89 -2.84 -8.20 -17.62
N PHE A 90 -3.54 -7.98 -18.72
CA PHE A 90 -2.93 -7.95 -20.04
C PHE A 90 -2.21 -6.62 -20.27
N LEU A 91 -1.03 -6.70 -20.88
CA LEU A 91 -0.19 -5.54 -21.22
C LEU A 91 -0.13 -5.42 -22.74
N GLU A 92 -0.35 -4.20 -23.24
CA GLU A 92 -0.21 -3.92 -24.67
C GLU A 92 1.23 -3.53 -25.06
N ILE A 93 2.09 -3.24 -24.05
CA ILE A 93 3.39 -2.63 -24.26
C ILE A 93 4.48 -3.44 -23.54
N GLY A 94 5.56 -3.75 -24.26
CA GLY A 94 6.77 -4.36 -23.72
C GLY A 94 6.92 -5.86 -23.98
N GLN A 95 7.92 -6.48 -23.36
CA GLN A 95 8.25 -7.91 -23.56
C GLN A 95 7.31 -8.86 -22.83
N ALA A 96 6.72 -8.42 -21.71
CA ALA A 96 5.73 -9.21 -20.97
C ALA A 96 4.35 -8.95 -21.55
N LYS A 97 3.69 -10.00 -22.05
CA LYS A 97 2.34 -9.91 -22.60
C LYS A 97 1.26 -9.84 -21.53
N GLU A 98 1.54 -10.30 -20.32
CA GLU A 98 0.61 -10.28 -19.19
C GLU A 98 1.32 -10.29 -17.84
N ILE A 99 0.65 -9.77 -16.83
CA ILE A 99 1.01 -9.96 -15.43
C ILE A 99 0.07 -11.05 -14.90
N PRO A 100 0.57 -12.18 -14.42
CA PRO A 100 -0.25 -13.26 -13.88
C PRO A 100 -1.14 -12.78 -12.72
N ALA A 101 -2.25 -13.47 -12.47
CA ALA A 101 -3.04 -13.27 -11.28
C ALA A 101 -2.16 -13.37 -10.01
N GLY A 102 -2.44 -12.55 -9.02
CA GLY A 102 -1.64 -12.46 -7.80
C GLY A 102 -2.26 -11.52 -6.78
N VAL A 103 -1.47 -10.64 -6.18
CA VAL A 103 -1.97 -9.64 -5.23
C VAL A 103 -1.54 -8.22 -5.61
N GLU A 104 -2.42 -7.27 -5.37
CA GLU A 104 -2.13 -5.85 -5.42
C GLU A 104 -1.93 -5.31 -4.01
N VAL A 105 -0.78 -4.67 -3.77
CA VAL A 105 -0.50 -3.92 -2.56
C VAL A 105 -1.25 -2.60 -2.67
N THR A 106 -2.31 -2.45 -1.88
CA THR A 106 -3.14 -1.23 -1.85
C THR A 106 -2.62 -0.19 -0.88
N THR A 107 -1.89 -0.65 0.14
CA THR A 107 -1.26 0.22 1.13
C THR A 107 0.06 -0.41 1.57
N LEU A 108 1.13 0.37 1.53
CA LEU A 108 2.41 0.07 2.16
C LEU A 108 2.91 1.34 2.82
N TYR A 109 2.84 1.39 4.14
CA TYR A 109 3.23 2.56 4.90
C TYR A 109 4.11 2.16 6.08
N VAL A 110 5.18 2.93 6.30
CA VAL A 110 6.00 2.87 7.50
C VAL A 110 6.11 4.29 8.03
N HIS A 111 5.75 4.47 9.31
CA HIS A 111 5.84 5.75 10.00
C HIS A 111 7.25 6.36 9.81
N ARG A 112 7.31 7.64 9.49
CA ARG A 112 8.53 8.35 9.07
C ARG A 112 9.74 8.13 9.99
N SER A 113 9.52 8.08 11.31
CA SER A 113 10.59 7.87 12.30
C SER A 113 11.17 6.45 12.29
N PHE A 114 10.55 5.50 11.63
CA PHE A 114 10.95 4.09 11.53
C PHE A 114 11.32 3.65 10.12
N ARG A 115 11.33 4.58 9.16
CA ARG A 115 11.79 4.30 7.79
C ARG A 115 13.28 3.95 7.80
N ARG A 116 13.74 3.24 6.75
CA ARG A 116 15.13 2.78 6.59
C ARG A 116 15.62 1.80 7.67
N SER A 117 14.70 1.27 8.48
CA SER A 117 14.96 0.27 9.51
C SER A 117 14.58 -1.17 9.10
N GLY A 118 14.25 -1.37 7.81
CA GLY A 118 13.93 -2.68 7.23
C GLY A 118 12.47 -3.14 7.47
N HIS A 119 11.59 -2.29 8.01
CA HIS A 119 10.17 -2.64 8.21
C HIS A 119 9.44 -2.87 6.88
N GLY A 120 9.66 -2.03 5.86
CA GLY A 120 9.05 -2.20 4.53
C GLY A 120 9.41 -3.54 3.90
N SER A 121 10.69 -3.92 3.92
CA SER A 121 11.16 -5.20 3.37
C SER A 121 10.56 -6.40 4.11
N ARG A 122 10.42 -6.31 5.45
CA ARG A 122 9.78 -7.38 6.24
C ARG A 122 8.29 -7.47 5.96
N LEU A 123 7.60 -6.35 5.72
CA LEU A 123 6.19 -6.34 5.34
C LEU A 123 5.98 -7.00 3.97
N LEU A 124 6.80 -6.68 2.97
CA LEU A 124 6.75 -7.35 1.66
C LEU A 124 7.07 -8.84 1.78
N ALA A 125 8.11 -9.21 2.52
CA ALA A 125 8.47 -10.61 2.76
C ALA A 125 7.32 -11.38 3.41
N ALA A 126 6.65 -10.80 4.41
CA ALA A 126 5.50 -11.44 5.06
C ALA A 126 4.34 -11.74 4.09
N ILE A 127 4.07 -10.85 3.11
CA ILE A 127 3.09 -11.11 2.05
C ILE A 127 3.54 -12.26 1.17
N VAL A 128 4.82 -12.25 0.71
CA VAL A 128 5.36 -13.29 -0.15
C VAL A 128 5.34 -14.66 0.55
N ASP A 129 5.81 -14.71 1.79
CA ASP A 129 5.92 -15.96 2.56
C ASP A 129 4.55 -16.53 2.92
N THR A 130 3.57 -15.67 3.20
CA THR A 130 2.25 -16.11 3.66
C THR A 130 1.31 -16.45 2.51
N LEU A 131 1.25 -15.59 1.48
CA LEU A 131 0.28 -15.73 0.39
C LEU A 131 0.85 -16.46 -0.83
N GLN A 132 2.16 -16.50 -0.95
CA GLN A 132 2.88 -17.10 -2.08
C GLN A 132 2.29 -16.71 -3.46
N PRO A 133 2.01 -15.42 -3.71
CA PRO A 133 1.34 -14.98 -4.92
C PRO A 133 2.25 -15.17 -6.14
N ALA A 134 1.70 -15.48 -7.30
CA ALA A 134 2.50 -15.58 -8.54
C ALA A 134 3.03 -14.20 -8.97
N SER A 135 2.30 -13.13 -8.69
CA SER A 135 2.73 -11.76 -8.93
C SER A 135 2.34 -10.82 -7.78
N LEU A 136 3.17 -9.79 -7.57
CA LEU A 136 2.84 -8.64 -6.73
C LEU A 136 2.75 -7.39 -7.61
N ARG A 137 1.80 -6.50 -7.29
CA ARG A 137 1.62 -5.22 -7.98
C ARG A 137 1.44 -4.10 -6.98
N MET A 138 1.85 -2.91 -7.38
CA MET A 138 1.60 -1.70 -6.62
C MET A 138 1.51 -0.51 -7.56
N TRP A 139 0.51 0.33 -7.36
CA TRP A 139 0.41 1.63 -8.00
C TRP A 139 1.21 2.66 -7.20
N LEU A 140 2.01 3.45 -7.90
CA LEU A 140 2.92 4.39 -7.28
C LEU A 140 2.97 5.69 -8.07
N ALA A 141 2.89 6.82 -7.36
CA ALA A 141 3.12 8.11 -7.96
C ALA A 141 4.61 8.25 -8.35
N PRO A 142 4.91 8.76 -9.57
CA PRO A 142 6.29 8.88 -10.04
C PRO A 142 7.15 9.84 -9.19
N GLU A 143 6.52 10.73 -8.43
CA GLU A 143 7.19 11.66 -7.52
C GLU A 143 7.65 11.00 -6.21
N ASP A 144 7.08 9.85 -5.83
CA ASP A 144 7.50 9.11 -4.64
C ASP A 144 8.82 8.34 -4.90
N THR A 145 9.89 9.08 -5.01
CA THR A 145 11.23 8.55 -5.33
C THR A 145 11.76 7.59 -4.27
N LEU A 146 11.33 7.70 -3.02
CA LEU A 146 11.74 6.78 -1.94
C LEU A 146 11.10 5.41 -2.13
N MET A 147 9.78 5.38 -2.35
CA MET A 147 9.06 4.14 -2.59
C MET A 147 9.48 3.51 -3.92
N LEU A 148 9.72 4.33 -4.94
CA LEU A 148 10.18 3.88 -6.24
C LEU A 148 11.52 3.14 -6.15
N ARG A 149 12.53 3.71 -5.46
CA ARG A 149 13.81 3.04 -5.20
C ARG A 149 13.66 1.78 -4.37
N PHE A 150 12.75 1.78 -3.42
CA PHE A 150 12.45 0.61 -2.59
C PHE A 150 11.86 -0.52 -3.43
N LEU A 151 10.86 -0.25 -4.29
CA LEU A 151 10.26 -1.25 -5.18
C LEU A 151 11.27 -1.78 -6.18
N GLN A 152 12.08 -0.92 -6.81
CA GLN A 152 13.16 -1.34 -7.72
C GLN A 152 14.17 -2.26 -7.02
N GLY A 153 14.60 -1.89 -5.82
CA GLY A 153 15.49 -2.72 -4.99
C GLY A 153 14.86 -4.03 -4.50
N SER A 154 13.53 -4.14 -4.57
CA SER A 154 12.75 -5.34 -4.26
C SER A 154 12.37 -6.16 -5.51
N GLY A 155 12.93 -5.83 -6.68
CA GLY A 155 12.74 -6.58 -7.93
C GLY A 155 11.48 -6.20 -8.72
N PHE A 156 10.80 -5.11 -8.37
CA PHE A 156 9.67 -4.63 -9.16
C PHE A 156 10.14 -3.92 -10.43
N LEU A 157 9.38 -4.14 -11.51
CA LEU A 157 9.56 -3.52 -12.82
C LEU A 157 8.32 -2.72 -13.20
N PRO A 158 8.46 -1.66 -14.03
CA PRO A 158 7.32 -0.90 -14.51
C PRO A 158 6.49 -1.74 -15.50
N ALA A 159 5.15 -1.70 -15.34
CA ALA A 159 4.21 -2.37 -16.23
C ALA A 159 3.86 -1.55 -17.49
N GLY A 160 4.23 -0.26 -17.55
CA GLY A 160 3.83 0.66 -18.61
C GLY A 160 2.38 1.18 -18.46
N LEU A 161 1.63 0.73 -17.46
CA LEU A 161 0.26 1.18 -17.20
C LEU A 161 0.24 2.39 -16.29
N LYS A 162 -0.73 3.28 -16.54
CA LYS A 162 -0.95 4.52 -15.80
C LYS A 162 -2.41 4.66 -15.42
N ARG A 163 -2.66 5.32 -14.28
CA ARG A 163 -4.00 5.78 -13.88
C ARG A 163 -3.90 7.17 -13.26
N SER A 164 -5.00 7.91 -13.28
CA SER A 164 -5.07 9.26 -12.71
C SER A 164 -6.31 9.39 -11.85
N PHE A 165 -6.17 10.05 -10.72
CA PHE A 165 -7.26 10.43 -9.83
C PHE A 165 -7.34 11.96 -9.78
N MET A 166 -8.48 12.52 -10.14
CA MET A 166 -8.76 13.94 -9.96
C MET A 166 -9.30 14.16 -8.55
N PHE A 167 -8.57 14.87 -7.72
CA PHE A 167 -8.97 15.23 -6.35
C PHE A 167 -9.80 16.50 -6.32
N ASP A 168 -9.42 17.47 -7.14
CA ASP A 168 -10.17 18.74 -7.32
C ASP A 168 -9.95 19.26 -8.74
N GLU A 169 -11.03 19.38 -9.50
CA GLU A 169 -10.97 19.84 -10.87
C GLU A 169 -10.72 21.37 -10.96
N ALA A 170 -11.30 22.15 -10.05
CA ALA A 170 -11.14 23.59 -10.04
C ALA A 170 -9.71 24.02 -9.69
N LEU A 171 -9.08 23.31 -8.77
CA LEU A 171 -7.68 23.53 -8.38
C LEU A 171 -6.68 22.73 -9.23
N GLN A 172 -7.17 21.91 -10.19
CA GLN A 172 -6.34 21.01 -11.01
C GLN A 172 -5.45 20.08 -10.16
N VAL A 173 -5.92 19.68 -8.98
CA VAL A 173 -5.21 18.78 -8.08
C VAL A 173 -5.52 17.34 -8.49
N ARG A 174 -4.52 16.67 -8.99
CA ARG A 174 -4.61 15.25 -9.43
C ARG A 174 -3.45 14.44 -8.89
N ARG A 175 -3.63 13.12 -8.88
CA ARG A 175 -2.60 12.14 -8.60
C ARG A 175 -2.48 11.18 -9.78
N ASP A 176 -1.36 11.17 -10.42
CA ASP A 176 -1.00 10.20 -11.44
C ASP A 176 -0.25 9.03 -10.78
N GLU A 177 -0.51 7.82 -11.19
CA GLU A 177 0.16 6.63 -10.68
C GLU A 177 0.54 5.70 -11.82
N HIS A 178 1.69 5.04 -11.67
CA HIS A 178 2.20 4.02 -12.57
C HIS A 178 2.16 2.66 -11.88
N LEU A 179 1.78 1.62 -12.61
CA LEU A 179 1.80 0.26 -12.10
C LEU A 179 3.21 -0.32 -12.12
N TRP A 180 3.65 -0.81 -10.96
CA TRP A 180 4.86 -1.59 -10.77
C TRP A 180 4.51 -3.01 -10.38
N TRP A 181 5.29 -3.99 -10.84
CA TRP A 181 5.02 -5.39 -10.56
C TRP A 181 6.28 -6.22 -10.45
N ALA A 182 6.18 -7.36 -9.76
CA ALA A 182 7.23 -8.36 -9.65
C ALA A 182 6.61 -9.76 -9.75
N LEU A 183 7.35 -10.70 -10.32
CA LEU A 183 7.07 -12.13 -10.18
C LEU A 183 7.67 -12.63 -8.87
N ARG A 184 7.06 -13.65 -8.29
CA ARG A 184 7.71 -14.41 -7.24
C ARG A 184 8.90 -15.17 -7.84
N SER A 185 10.10 -14.88 -7.39
CA SER A 185 11.31 -15.65 -7.69
C SER A 185 11.36 -16.94 -6.86
#